data_31fe476b5d4f1b77b9af934e6ed5c909
#
_entry.id   31fe476b5d4f1b77b9af934e6ed5c909
#
_cell.length_a   1.000
_cell.length_b   1.000
_cell.length_c   1.000
_cell.angle_alpha   90.00
_cell.angle_beta   90.00
_cell.angle_gamma   90.00
#
_symmetry.space_group_name_H-M   'P 1'
#
loop_
_entity.id
_entity.type
_entity.pdbx_description
1 polymer ?
#
loop_
_entity_poly.entity_id
_entity_poly.type
_entity_poly.pdbx_seq_one_letter_code
_entity_poly.pdbx_strand_id
1 'polypeptide(L)'
;MISIMKRTINIFAFITIMVLAIASCKSEDPYNGHEYVDLGLSVKWATCNVGAEKPEEGGGLFAWGETQPKDKYTWATYKHCNGSNKKLTKYCSDSNYGTVDNKTVIDKTDDAASVNWGGNWRMPTFAELEELDENCIWHTKTLNGVEGFEIKSKINGNSIFLPSLPYPGVGDDEGICHTMDCGFYWFGSLREDSPGSAYSFFFCTLDSIMDGGTDRRYIGMAIRPVCP
;
A
#
# COMPACT_ATOMS: atom_id res chain seq x y z
N MET A 1 26.32 75.35 -57.07
CA MET A 1 25.24 74.31 -57.24
C MET A 1 25.53 73.22 -56.21
N ILE A 2 24.83 73.26 -55.04
CA ILE A 2 25.12 72.46 -53.85
C ILE A 2 24.14 71.29 -53.84
N SER A 3 24.68 70.08 -53.97
CA SER A 3 23.88 68.82 -53.87
C SER A 3 23.71 68.47 -52.42
N ILE A 4 22.44 68.41 -51.96
CA ILE A 4 22.08 67.99 -50.62
C ILE A 4 21.85 66.45 -50.61
N MET A 5 22.77 65.76 -50.01
CA MET A 5 22.63 64.27 -49.75
C MET A 5 21.70 64.03 -48.56
N LYS A 6 20.51 63.48 -48.82
CA LYS A 6 19.61 63.02 -47.79
C LYS A 6 20.11 61.67 -47.20
N ARG A 7 20.52 61.68 -45.95
CA ARG A 7 20.78 60.41 -45.16
C ARG A 7 19.46 59.88 -44.64
N THR A 8 19.10 58.71 -45.15
CA THR A 8 17.99 57.87 -44.58
C THR A 8 18.51 57.09 -43.38
N ILE A 9 17.97 57.40 -42.23
CA ILE A 9 18.28 56.63 -40.98
C ILE A 9 17.26 55.49 -40.91
N ASN A 10 17.74 54.25 -41.10
CA ASN A 10 16.97 53.01 -40.83
C ASN A 10 16.99 52.73 -39.35
N ILE A 11 15.83 52.93 -38.69
CA ILE A 11 15.61 52.52 -37.31
C ILE A 11 15.17 51.08 -37.36
N PHE A 12 16.06 50.13 -37.05
CA PHE A 12 15.69 48.73 -36.74
C PHE A 12 15.15 48.69 -35.33
N ALA A 13 13.84 48.53 -35.18
CA ALA A 13 13.20 48.24 -33.91
C ALA A 13 13.41 46.77 -33.61
N PHE A 14 14.29 46.44 -32.66
CA PHE A 14 14.40 45.10 -32.06
C PHE A 14 13.21 44.89 -31.13
N ILE A 15 12.21 44.10 -31.56
CA ILE A 15 11.14 43.61 -30.71
C ILE A 15 11.71 42.37 -29.98
N THR A 16 12.14 42.58 -28.75
CA THR A 16 12.52 41.46 -27.86
C THR A 16 11.24 40.82 -27.36
N ILE A 17 10.86 39.66 -27.92
CA ILE A 17 9.76 38.84 -27.41
C ILE A 17 10.27 38.15 -26.16
N MET A 18 9.87 38.65 -25.00
CA MET A 18 10.09 38.04 -23.70
C MET A 18 9.06 36.90 -23.55
N VAL A 19 9.47 35.68 -23.89
CA VAL A 19 8.67 34.49 -23.61
C VAL A 19 8.70 34.25 -22.09
N LEU A 20 7.64 34.69 -21.41
CA LEU A 20 7.38 34.26 -20.04
C LEU A 20 7.07 32.76 -20.09
N ALA A 21 8.04 31.91 -19.73
CA ALA A 21 7.80 30.53 -19.38
C ALA A 21 6.97 30.52 -18.08
N ILE A 22 5.65 30.42 -18.20
CA ILE A 22 4.78 30.11 -17.07
C ILE A 22 5.12 28.64 -16.69
N ALA A 23 6.01 28.46 -15.75
CA ALA A 23 6.17 27.17 -15.08
C ALA A 23 4.84 26.89 -14.35
N SER A 24 3.95 26.15 -15.02
CA SER A 24 2.77 25.60 -14.37
C SER A 24 3.30 24.63 -13.31
N CYS A 25 3.36 25.05 -12.07
CA CYS A 25 3.52 24.19 -10.93
C CYS A 25 2.23 23.37 -10.85
N LYS A 26 2.17 22.24 -11.59
CA LYS A 26 1.14 21.24 -11.35
C LYS A 26 1.40 20.75 -9.92
N SER A 27 0.50 21.06 -9.01
CA SER A 27 0.46 20.36 -7.72
C SER A 27 0.42 18.87 -8.06
N GLU A 28 1.43 18.11 -7.64
CA GLU A 28 1.41 16.67 -7.81
C GLU A 28 0.15 16.16 -7.12
N ASP A 29 -0.62 15.33 -7.81
CA ASP A 29 -1.77 14.67 -7.23
C ASP A 29 -1.28 13.74 -6.09
N PRO A 30 -1.62 14.04 -4.82
CA PRO A 30 -1.13 13.24 -3.70
C PRO A 30 -1.64 11.80 -3.73
N TYR A 31 -2.67 11.52 -4.51
CA TYR A 31 -3.28 10.21 -4.66
C TYR A 31 -2.83 9.48 -5.94
N ASN A 32 -2.04 10.16 -6.79
CA ASN A 32 -1.47 9.60 -8.02
C ASN A 32 -2.50 8.85 -8.90
N GLY A 33 -3.72 9.39 -8.99
CA GLY A 33 -4.82 8.84 -9.78
C GLY A 33 -5.55 7.65 -9.17
N HIS A 34 -5.22 7.21 -7.95
CA HIS A 34 -5.94 6.15 -7.25
C HIS A 34 -7.09 6.72 -6.41
N GLU A 35 -8.18 5.98 -6.34
CA GLU A 35 -9.39 6.38 -5.61
C GLU A 35 -9.35 5.96 -4.14
N TYR A 36 -10.00 6.75 -3.30
CA TYR A 36 -10.14 6.49 -1.87
C TYR A 36 -11.57 6.71 -1.38
N VAL A 37 -11.86 6.18 -0.21
CA VAL A 37 -13.04 6.49 0.58
C VAL A 37 -12.59 7.15 1.88
N ASP A 38 -13.16 8.32 2.17
CA ASP A 38 -13.05 8.95 3.47
C ASP A 38 -14.11 8.32 4.40
N LEU A 39 -13.65 7.55 5.37
CA LEU A 39 -14.50 6.92 6.39
C LEU A 39 -14.69 7.81 7.63
N GLY A 40 -14.14 9.05 7.63
CA GLY A 40 -14.11 9.93 8.80
C GLY A 40 -13.07 9.51 9.85
N LEU A 41 -12.08 8.70 9.46
CA LEU A 41 -10.98 8.21 10.28
C LEU A 41 -9.73 9.08 10.10
N SER A 42 -8.67 8.75 10.82
CA SER A 42 -7.39 9.45 10.73
C SER A 42 -6.75 9.41 9.35
N VAL A 43 -7.08 8.37 8.55
CA VAL A 43 -6.63 8.17 7.17
C VAL A 43 -7.78 7.81 6.25
N LYS A 44 -7.58 8.06 4.96
CA LYS A 44 -8.47 7.60 3.89
C LYS A 44 -8.04 6.22 3.41
N TRP A 45 -8.99 5.36 3.11
CA TRP A 45 -8.76 4.00 2.67
C TRP A 45 -8.95 3.87 1.16
N ALA A 46 -8.03 3.18 0.49
CA ALA A 46 -8.15 2.92 -0.94
C ALA A 46 -9.40 2.10 -1.28
N THR A 47 -9.97 2.32 -2.46
CA THR A 47 -11.10 1.51 -2.98
C THR A 47 -10.66 0.10 -3.37
N CYS A 48 -9.40 -0.09 -3.80
CA CYS A 48 -8.85 -1.34 -4.32
C CYS A 48 -7.58 -1.77 -3.55
N ASN A 49 -7.21 -3.04 -3.69
CA ASN A 49 -5.92 -3.56 -3.24
C ASN A 49 -4.79 -3.16 -4.19
N VAL A 50 -3.54 -3.18 -3.73
CA VAL A 50 -2.38 -2.97 -4.62
C VAL A 50 -2.39 -4.02 -5.75
N GLY A 51 -2.32 -3.56 -6.99
CA GLY A 51 -2.37 -4.41 -8.19
C GLY A 51 -3.77 -4.84 -8.62
N ALA A 52 -4.84 -4.29 -8.01
CA ALA A 52 -6.23 -4.45 -8.44
C ALA A 52 -6.76 -3.17 -9.11
N GLU A 53 -7.71 -3.33 -10.02
CA GLU A 53 -8.43 -2.22 -10.67
C GLU A 53 -9.84 -2.03 -10.10
N LYS A 54 -10.39 -3.06 -9.42
CA LYS A 54 -11.74 -3.06 -8.85
C LYS A 54 -11.72 -3.51 -7.40
N PRO A 55 -12.71 -3.06 -6.59
CA PRO A 55 -12.79 -3.39 -5.15
C PRO A 55 -12.84 -4.89 -4.85
N GLU A 56 -13.47 -5.68 -5.74
CA GLU A 56 -13.62 -7.13 -5.61
C GLU A 56 -12.39 -7.93 -6.07
N GLU A 57 -11.41 -7.30 -6.69
CA GLU A 57 -10.20 -7.98 -7.14
C GLU A 57 -9.17 -8.10 -6.02
N GLY A 58 -8.49 -9.24 -5.97
CA GLY A 58 -7.49 -9.55 -4.95
C GLY A 58 -6.22 -8.71 -5.03
N GLY A 59 -5.84 -8.33 -6.25
CA GLY A 59 -4.58 -7.64 -6.51
C GLY A 59 -3.35 -8.55 -6.36
N GLY A 60 -2.22 -7.93 -6.14
CA GLY A 60 -0.95 -8.62 -5.91
C GLY A 60 -0.83 -9.16 -4.47
N LEU A 61 -0.09 -10.25 -4.33
CA LEU A 61 0.29 -10.76 -3.01
C LEU A 61 1.75 -10.43 -2.76
N PHE A 62 2.05 -9.93 -1.57
CA PHE A 62 3.39 -9.43 -1.24
C PHE A 62 3.88 -10.08 0.04
N ALA A 63 5.14 -10.50 0.10
CA ALA A 63 5.78 -10.76 1.39
C ALA A 63 6.03 -9.42 2.10
N TRP A 64 5.98 -9.43 3.42
CA TRP A 64 6.13 -8.19 4.19
C TRP A 64 7.49 -7.51 3.95
N GLY A 65 7.46 -6.26 3.51
CA GLY A 65 8.67 -5.52 3.12
C GLY A 65 9.18 -5.83 1.71
N GLU A 66 8.42 -6.56 0.90
CA GLU A 66 8.71 -6.75 -0.52
C GLU A 66 7.68 -5.99 -1.38
N THR A 67 8.14 -5.46 -2.50
CA THR A 67 7.35 -4.55 -3.33
C THR A 67 6.91 -5.18 -4.66
N GLN A 68 7.24 -6.45 -4.87
CA GLN A 68 6.83 -7.22 -6.05
C GLN A 68 6.25 -8.59 -5.61
N PRO A 69 5.19 -9.05 -6.26
CA PRO A 69 4.71 -10.43 -6.14
C PRO A 69 5.76 -11.43 -6.62
N LYS A 70 5.66 -12.69 -6.15
CA LYS A 70 6.56 -13.78 -6.55
C LYS A 70 5.83 -15.12 -6.52
N ASP A 71 6.43 -16.15 -7.14
CA ASP A 71 5.83 -17.47 -7.25
C ASP A 71 5.92 -18.32 -5.97
N LYS A 72 6.93 -18.04 -5.11
CA LYS A 72 7.17 -18.81 -3.90
C LYS A 72 7.41 -17.93 -2.69
N TYR A 73 6.66 -18.19 -1.63
CA TYR A 73 6.70 -17.48 -0.35
C TYR A 73 7.29 -18.37 0.72
N THR A 74 8.61 -18.30 0.91
CA THR A 74 9.38 -19.09 1.89
C THR A 74 10.51 -18.25 2.47
N TRP A 75 11.08 -18.66 3.60
CA TRP A 75 12.28 -18.00 4.12
C TRP A 75 13.45 -18.01 3.13
N ALA A 76 13.57 -19.05 2.29
CA ALA A 76 14.63 -19.13 1.28
C ALA A 76 14.52 -18.07 0.18
N THR A 77 13.28 -17.60 -0.10
CA THR A 77 13.01 -16.59 -1.13
C THR A 77 12.74 -15.21 -0.55
N TYR A 78 12.73 -15.06 0.79
CA TYR A 78 12.42 -13.79 1.44
C TYR A 78 13.60 -12.82 1.39
N LYS A 79 13.35 -11.59 0.90
CA LYS A 79 14.38 -10.56 0.63
C LYS A 79 15.16 -10.13 1.88
N HIS A 80 14.49 -10.00 3.02
CA HIS A 80 15.08 -9.41 4.23
C HIS A 80 15.63 -10.47 5.19
N CYS A 81 16.13 -11.59 4.65
CA CYS A 81 16.86 -12.60 5.42
C CYS A 81 17.86 -13.37 4.54
N ASN A 82 18.74 -14.13 5.17
CA ASN A 82 19.64 -15.08 4.50
C ASN A 82 19.10 -16.50 4.64
N GLY A 83 17.87 -16.74 4.11
CA GLY A 83 17.25 -18.06 4.02
C GLY A 83 16.64 -18.60 5.32
N SER A 84 16.59 -17.82 6.40
CA SER A 84 16.04 -18.26 7.70
C SER A 84 15.58 -17.08 8.53
N ASN A 85 14.54 -17.29 9.37
CA ASN A 85 14.09 -16.34 10.37
C ASN A 85 15.11 -16.01 11.46
N LYS A 86 16.20 -16.79 11.54
CA LYS A 86 17.34 -16.54 12.43
C LYS A 86 18.51 -15.81 11.75
N LYS A 87 18.29 -15.36 10.53
CA LYS A 87 19.28 -14.63 9.71
C LYS A 87 18.69 -13.40 9.04
N LEU A 88 17.84 -12.67 9.81
CA LEU A 88 17.24 -11.44 9.32
C LEU A 88 18.30 -10.37 9.04
N THR A 89 18.11 -9.62 7.96
CA THR A 89 19.05 -8.57 7.51
C THR A 89 18.47 -7.17 7.69
N LYS A 90 17.16 -7.06 7.95
CA LYS A 90 16.44 -5.80 8.15
C LYS A 90 15.17 -5.99 9.01
N TYR A 91 14.76 -4.93 9.71
CA TYR A 91 13.60 -4.93 10.61
C TYR A 91 13.77 -5.98 11.71
N CYS A 92 14.82 -5.87 12.48
CA CYS A 92 15.17 -6.82 13.52
C CYS A 92 15.46 -6.08 14.83
N SER A 93 14.73 -6.44 15.88
CA SER A 93 14.87 -5.89 17.24
C SER A 93 15.68 -6.79 18.17
N ASP A 94 15.97 -8.04 17.77
CA ASP A 94 16.63 -9.06 18.61
C ASP A 94 17.76 -9.75 17.85
N SER A 95 18.97 -9.72 18.42
CA SER A 95 20.18 -10.34 17.85
C SER A 95 20.09 -11.86 17.67
N ASN A 96 19.17 -12.53 18.37
CA ASN A 96 18.91 -13.96 18.15
C ASN A 96 18.23 -14.27 16.82
N TYR A 97 17.70 -13.21 16.15
CA TYR A 97 17.02 -13.34 14.85
C TYR A 97 17.87 -12.79 13.68
N GLY A 98 18.88 -12.00 13.93
CA GLY A 98 19.72 -11.48 12.86
C GLY A 98 20.42 -10.14 13.17
N THR A 99 20.60 -9.31 12.15
CA THR A 99 21.21 -7.99 12.29
C THR A 99 20.20 -7.01 12.86
N VAL A 100 20.49 -6.50 14.06
CA VAL A 100 19.61 -5.56 14.77
C VAL A 100 19.71 -4.17 14.12
N ASP A 101 18.56 -3.64 13.69
CA ASP A 101 18.41 -2.26 13.21
C ASP A 101 17.32 -1.48 13.97
N ASN A 102 16.58 -2.15 14.87
CA ASN A 102 15.50 -1.62 15.69
C ASN A 102 14.40 -0.89 14.91
N LYS A 103 14.22 -1.22 13.63
CA LYS A 103 13.13 -0.70 12.84
C LYS A 103 11.89 -1.54 13.05
N THR A 104 10.80 -0.90 13.48
CA THR A 104 9.52 -1.53 13.79
C THR A 104 8.41 -1.15 12.80
N VAL A 105 8.68 -0.19 11.93
CA VAL A 105 7.80 0.25 10.86
C VAL A 105 8.51 0.14 9.53
N ILE A 106 7.77 -0.26 8.51
CA ILE A 106 8.30 -0.44 7.16
C ILE A 106 8.81 0.87 6.56
N ASP A 107 10.00 0.84 5.93
CA ASP A 107 10.52 1.97 5.18
C ASP A 107 9.72 2.18 3.89
N LYS A 108 9.54 3.41 3.45
CA LYS A 108 8.81 3.74 2.21
C LYS A 108 9.32 2.99 0.97
N THR A 109 10.59 2.65 0.91
CA THR A 109 11.21 1.90 -0.19
C THR A 109 10.91 0.40 -0.20
N ASP A 110 10.40 -0.12 0.91
CA ASP A 110 10.00 -1.52 1.08
C ASP A 110 8.47 -1.67 1.24
N ASP A 111 7.75 -0.56 1.31
CA ASP A 111 6.30 -0.50 1.36
C ASP A 111 5.72 -0.68 -0.06
N ALA A 112 5.01 -1.79 -0.29
CA ALA A 112 4.49 -2.11 -1.61
C ALA A 112 3.44 -1.11 -2.11
N ALA A 113 2.64 -0.52 -1.22
CA ALA A 113 1.70 0.53 -1.61
C ALA A 113 2.43 1.80 -2.04
N SER A 114 3.42 2.24 -1.26
CA SER A 114 4.24 3.42 -1.59
C SER A 114 5.00 3.26 -2.90
N VAL A 115 5.56 2.07 -3.16
CA VAL A 115 6.39 1.84 -4.35
C VAL A 115 5.54 1.67 -5.61
N ASN A 116 4.41 0.93 -5.53
CA ASN A 116 3.58 0.65 -6.71
C ASN A 116 2.64 1.79 -7.05
N TRP A 117 2.12 2.52 -6.07
CA TRP A 117 1.14 3.60 -6.30
C TRP A 117 1.75 5.00 -6.21
N GLY A 118 2.86 5.17 -5.48
CA GLY A 118 3.49 6.48 -5.31
C GLY A 118 2.66 7.46 -4.47
N GLY A 119 2.85 8.77 -4.70
CA GLY A 119 2.13 9.79 -3.95
C GLY A 119 2.29 9.66 -2.43
N ASN A 120 1.18 9.79 -1.72
CA ASN A 120 1.12 9.63 -0.27
C ASN A 120 0.59 8.25 0.17
N TRP A 121 0.42 7.33 -0.76
CA TRP A 121 -0.04 5.98 -0.45
C TRP A 121 0.99 5.19 0.34
N ARG A 122 0.51 4.41 1.29
CA ARG A 122 1.32 3.50 2.12
C ARG A 122 0.48 2.32 2.64
N MET A 123 1.13 1.34 3.17
CA MET A 123 0.48 0.31 3.98
C MET A 123 -0.11 0.94 5.25
N PRO A 124 -1.29 0.50 5.71
CA PRO A 124 -1.84 0.93 6.99
C PRO A 124 -0.97 0.40 8.15
N THR A 125 -1.01 1.11 9.26
CA THR A 125 -0.43 0.66 10.53
C THR A 125 -1.44 -0.24 11.27
N PHE A 126 -0.97 -1.00 12.27
CA PHE A 126 -1.87 -1.79 13.12
C PHE A 126 -2.84 -0.90 13.91
N ALA A 127 -2.41 0.27 14.39
CA ALA A 127 -3.28 1.23 15.07
C ALA A 127 -4.42 1.77 14.16
N GLU A 128 -4.18 1.88 12.85
CA GLU A 128 -5.22 2.28 11.89
C GLU A 128 -6.22 1.15 11.62
N LEU A 129 -5.82 -0.13 11.77
CA LEU A 129 -6.78 -1.24 11.81
C LEU A 129 -7.65 -1.18 13.07
N GLU A 130 -7.05 -0.94 14.23
CA GLU A 130 -7.81 -0.80 15.49
C GLU A 130 -8.82 0.34 15.38
N GLU A 131 -8.41 1.50 14.83
CA GLU A 131 -9.31 2.62 14.56
C GLU A 131 -10.45 2.24 13.60
N LEU A 132 -10.13 1.48 12.52
CA LEU A 132 -11.12 1.00 11.56
C LEU A 132 -12.13 0.06 12.23
N ASP A 133 -11.66 -0.87 13.05
CA ASP A 133 -12.53 -1.85 13.74
C ASP A 133 -13.44 -1.16 14.77
N GLU A 134 -12.91 -0.26 15.56
CA GLU A 134 -13.66 0.49 16.57
C GLU A 134 -14.76 1.38 15.96
N ASN A 135 -14.49 1.99 14.80
CA ASN A 135 -15.35 3.02 14.21
C ASN A 135 -16.18 2.57 13.01
N CYS A 136 -16.09 1.32 12.61
CA CYS A 136 -16.85 0.77 11.51
C CYS A 136 -17.70 -0.44 11.93
N ILE A 137 -18.65 -0.81 11.08
CA ILE A 137 -19.46 -2.02 11.19
C ILE A 137 -19.05 -2.91 10.00
N TRP A 138 -18.79 -4.17 10.31
CA TRP A 138 -18.37 -5.16 9.33
C TRP A 138 -19.56 -6.04 8.97
N HIS A 139 -19.89 -6.13 7.69
CA HIS A 139 -20.94 -6.96 7.16
C HIS A 139 -20.41 -7.87 6.07
N THR A 140 -20.72 -9.15 6.13
CA THR A 140 -20.46 -10.06 5.00
C THR A 140 -21.25 -9.57 3.79
N LYS A 141 -20.60 -9.55 2.63
CA LYS A 141 -21.18 -9.06 1.38
C LYS A 141 -20.60 -9.80 0.20
N THR A 142 -21.41 -10.08 -0.78
CA THR A 142 -20.96 -10.53 -2.11
C THR A 142 -20.99 -9.34 -3.08
N LEU A 143 -19.86 -8.97 -3.64
CA LEU A 143 -19.73 -7.92 -4.65
C LEU A 143 -19.25 -8.54 -5.97
N ASN A 144 -20.07 -8.42 -7.02
CA ASN A 144 -19.81 -8.98 -8.35
C ASN A 144 -19.40 -10.47 -8.35
N GLY A 145 -19.98 -11.25 -7.43
CA GLY A 145 -19.73 -12.69 -7.29
C GLY A 145 -18.54 -13.04 -6.40
N VAL A 146 -17.85 -12.05 -5.81
CA VAL A 146 -16.77 -12.24 -4.85
C VAL A 146 -17.27 -11.97 -3.44
N GLU A 147 -17.07 -12.92 -2.54
CA GLU A 147 -17.39 -12.74 -1.12
C GLU A 147 -16.34 -11.89 -0.42
N GLY A 148 -16.74 -11.24 0.65
CA GLY A 148 -15.88 -10.37 1.43
C GLY A 148 -16.64 -9.62 2.51
N PHE A 149 -16.03 -8.57 3.03
CA PHE A 149 -16.67 -7.68 4.00
C PHE A 149 -16.87 -6.27 3.43
N GLU A 150 -18.09 -5.76 3.57
CA GLU A 150 -18.35 -4.34 3.54
C GLU A 150 -18.04 -3.76 4.92
N ILE A 151 -17.14 -2.79 4.96
CA ILE A 151 -16.72 -2.09 6.17
C ILE A 151 -17.33 -0.69 6.11
N LYS A 152 -18.36 -0.46 6.93
CA LYS A 152 -19.17 0.76 6.89
C LYS A 152 -18.90 1.63 8.11
N SER A 153 -18.50 2.87 7.87
CA SER A 153 -18.25 3.86 8.91
C SER A 153 -19.50 4.18 9.73
N LYS A 154 -19.37 4.15 11.05
CA LYS A 154 -20.35 4.66 12.01
C LYS A 154 -20.40 6.19 12.03
N ILE A 155 -19.39 6.87 11.51
CA ILE A 155 -19.21 8.33 11.56
C ILE A 155 -19.98 9.01 10.42
N ASN A 156 -19.78 8.54 9.18
CA ASN A 156 -20.32 9.21 7.99
C ASN A 156 -21.11 8.29 7.04
N GLY A 157 -21.18 6.98 7.33
CA GLY A 157 -21.92 6.00 6.54
C GLY A 157 -21.25 5.55 5.25
N ASN A 158 -20.09 6.08 4.91
CA ASN A 158 -19.30 5.62 3.76
C ASN A 158 -18.75 4.21 4.03
N SER A 159 -18.46 3.46 2.97
CA SER A 159 -17.96 2.09 3.11
C SER A 159 -16.88 1.74 2.09
N ILE A 160 -16.05 0.78 2.46
CA ILE A 160 -15.12 0.06 1.57
C ILE A 160 -15.48 -1.41 1.54
N PHE A 161 -14.99 -2.14 0.54
CA PHE A 161 -15.14 -3.58 0.43
C PHE A 161 -13.77 -4.25 0.45
N LEU A 162 -13.57 -5.23 1.35
CA LEU A 162 -12.40 -6.10 1.38
C LEU A 162 -12.79 -7.48 0.86
N PRO A 163 -12.25 -7.91 -0.31
CA PRO A 163 -12.56 -9.23 -0.87
C PRO A 163 -11.91 -10.35 -0.06
N SER A 164 -12.61 -11.48 0.04
CA SER A 164 -12.02 -12.76 0.38
C SER A 164 -11.07 -13.17 -0.75
N LEU A 165 -9.92 -13.68 -0.40
CA LEU A 165 -8.87 -14.03 -1.34
C LEU A 165 -8.43 -15.46 -1.10
N PRO A 166 -8.24 -16.26 -2.16
CA PRO A 166 -7.60 -17.55 -1.99
C PRO A 166 -6.22 -17.30 -1.38
N TYR A 167 -5.97 -17.93 -0.25
CA TYR A 167 -4.65 -17.91 0.37
C TYR A 167 -3.66 -18.64 -0.54
N PRO A 168 -2.59 -18.03 -1.04
CA PRO A 168 -1.55 -18.74 -1.73
C PRO A 168 -0.85 -19.61 -0.69
N GLY A 169 -1.04 -20.91 -0.78
CA GLY A 169 -0.53 -21.86 0.19
C GLY A 169 0.90 -21.54 0.62
N VAL A 170 1.14 -21.54 1.90
CA VAL A 170 2.47 -21.71 2.44
C VAL A 170 2.91 -23.10 1.98
N GLY A 171 4.09 -23.18 1.33
CA GLY A 171 4.59 -24.45 0.82
C GLY A 171 4.51 -25.55 1.88
N ASP A 172 4.00 -26.65 1.46
CA ASP A 172 3.96 -28.05 1.96
C ASP A 172 3.79 -28.34 3.45
N ASP A 173 3.94 -27.40 4.37
CA ASP A 173 3.81 -27.63 5.81
C ASP A 173 2.91 -26.61 6.50
N GLU A 174 1.85 -27.10 7.09
CA GLU A 174 0.92 -26.50 8.03
C GLU A 174 -0.35 -25.85 7.45
N GLY A 175 -1.43 -26.62 7.53
CA GLY A 175 -2.84 -26.37 7.63
C GLY A 175 -3.36 -24.95 7.71
N ILE A 176 -3.16 -24.14 6.68
CA ILE A 176 -3.74 -22.82 6.58
C ILE A 176 -4.94 -22.89 5.65
N CYS A 177 -6.00 -22.21 6.09
CA CYS A 177 -7.30 -22.15 5.48
C CYS A 177 -7.23 -22.02 3.95
N HIS A 178 -7.44 -23.10 3.22
CA HIS A 178 -7.57 -23.14 1.76
C HIS A 178 -8.96 -22.73 1.30
N THR A 179 -9.80 -22.17 2.19
CA THR A 179 -11.14 -21.77 1.85
C THR A 179 -11.11 -20.44 1.13
N MET A 180 -11.88 -20.36 0.05
CA MET A 180 -12.07 -19.12 -0.75
C MET A 180 -12.84 -18.03 0.05
N ASP A 181 -13.12 -18.28 1.33
CA ASP A 181 -13.99 -17.48 2.17
C ASP A 181 -13.21 -16.58 3.13
N CYS A 182 -11.87 -16.60 3.08
CA CYS A 182 -11.02 -15.82 3.97
C CYS A 182 -10.23 -14.75 3.21
N GLY A 183 -9.93 -13.64 3.86
CA GLY A 183 -9.05 -12.59 3.36
C GLY A 183 -7.87 -12.38 4.30
N PHE A 184 -6.68 -12.11 3.74
CA PHE A 184 -5.44 -11.90 4.48
C PHE A 184 -4.74 -10.64 4.00
N TYR A 185 -4.44 -9.75 4.95
CA TYR A 185 -3.92 -8.40 4.65
C TYR A 185 -2.74 -8.04 5.53
N TRP A 186 -1.70 -7.45 4.95
CA TRP A 186 -0.55 -6.93 5.68
C TRP A 186 -0.76 -5.52 6.19
N PHE A 187 -0.14 -5.25 7.36
CA PHE A 187 0.10 -3.91 7.90
C PHE A 187 1.59 -3.57 7.91
N GLY A 188 1.91 -2.29 7.92
CA GLY A 188 3.29 -1.80 7.88
C GLY A 188 4.05 -1.93 9.22
N SER A 189 3.44 -2.51 10.24
CA SER A 189 4.01 -2.62 11.59
C SER A 189 4.65 -3.99 11.83
N LEU A 190 5.87 -4.00 12.37
CA LEU A 190 6.57 -5.21 12.79
C LEU A 190 6.06 -5.67 14.15
N ARG A 191 6.05 -6.98 14.40
CA ARG A 191 5.91 -7.53 15.74
C ARG A 191 7.25 -7.49 16.45
N GLU A 192 7.40 -6.61 17.43
CA GLU A 192 8.69 -6.31 18.07
C GLU A 192 9.27 -7.48 18.87
N ASP A 193 8.42 -8.25 19.57
CA ASP A 193 8.80 -9.42 20.36
C ASP A 193 9.07 -10.68 19.52
N SER A 194 8.74 -10.64 18.23
CA SER A 194 8.97 -11.72 17.27
C SER A 194 9.34 -11.17 15.91
N PRO A 195 10.61 -10.72 15.69
CA PRO A 195 11.02 -10.02 14.46
C PRO A 195 10.85 -10.83 13.17
N GLY A 196 10.64 -12.15 13.27
CA GLY A 196 10.26 -13.00 12.13
C GLY A 196 8.82 -12.84 11.68
N SER A 197 7.99 -12.08 12.42
CA SER A 197 6.57 -11.86 12.17
C SER A 197 6.25 -10.38 12.04
N ALA A 198 5.18 -10.05 11.33
CA ALA A 198 4.63 -8.71 11.23
C ALA A 198 3.13 -8.75 11.47
N TYR A 199 2.54 -7.61 11.78
CA TYR A 199 1.09 -7.53 11.98
C TYR A 199 0.36 -7.77 10.68
N SER A 200 -0.66 -8.63 10.78
CA SER A 200 -1.58 -9.01 9.72
C SER A 200 -3.01 -8.96 10.22
N PHE A 201 -3.92 -8.98 9.31
CA PHE A 201 -5.34 -9.11 9.58
C PHE A 201 -5.90 -10.24 8.73
N PHE A 202 -6.69 -11.11 9.33
CA PHE A 202 -7.45 -12.08 8.58
C PHE A 202 -8.92 -12.05 8.95
N PHE A 203 -9.76 -12.43 8.01
CA PHE A 203 -11.17 -12.66 8.23
C PHE A 203 -11.64 -13.87 7.45
N CYS A 204 -12.71 -14.52 7.94
CA CYS A 204 -13.42 -15.58 7.24
C CYS A 204 -14.91 -15.26 7.23
N THR A 205 -15.52 -15.22 6.05
CA THR A 205 -16.92 -14.83 5.89
C THR A 205 -17.90 -15.88 6.39
N LEU A 206 -17.54 -17.18 6.29
CA LEU A 206 -18.37 -18.29 6.77
C LEU A 206 -18.64 -18.24 8.27
N ASP A 207 -17.61 -17.96 9.05
CA ASP A 207 -17.68 -17.98 10.51
C ASP A 207 -17.82 -16.58 11.11
N SER A 208 -17.84 -15.54 10.27
CA SER A 208 -17.79 -14.12 10.69
C SER A 208 -16.63 -13.85 11.67
N ILE A 209 -15.53 -14.56 11.48
CA ILE A 209 -14.31 -14.40 12.29
C ILE A 209 -13.51 -13.26 11.67
N MET A 210 -13.09 -12.34 12.53
CA MET A 210 -12.13 -11.28 12.23
C MET A 210 -11.09 -11.27 13.34
N ASP A 211 -9.82 -11.33 12.98
CA ASP A 211 -8.74 -11.30 13.97
C ASP A 211 -7.55 -10.48 13.45
N GLY A 212 -7.13 -9.52 14.27
CA GLY A 212 -5.86 -8.85 14.12
C GLY A 212 -4.78 -9.73 14.73
N GLY A 213 -3.93 -10.27 13.89
CA GLY A 213 -2.90 -11.22 14.28
C GLY A 213 -1.51 -10.83 13.82
N THR A 214 -0.66 -11.82 13.80
CA THR A 214 0.69 -11.70 13.23
C THR A 214 1.04 -12.94 12.46
N ASP A 215 1.70 -12.74 11.32
CA ASP A 215 2.16 -13.82 10.46
C ASP A 215 3.63 -13.71 10.13
N ARG A 216 4.19 -14.83 9.65
CA ARG A 216 5.59 -14.91 9.21
C ARG A 216 5.78 -13.99 8.00
N ARG A 217 6.76 -13.11 8.07
CA ARG A 217 7.02 -12.04 7.08
C ARG A 217 7.18 -12.51 5.63
N TYR A 218 7.55 -13.77 5.40
CA TYR A 218 7.70 -14.32 4.06
C TYR A 218 6.37 -14.64 3.36
N ILE A 219 5.26 -14.71 4.09
CA ILE A 219 3.94 -15.06 3.55
C ILE A 219 3.47 -13.97 2.58
N GLY A 220 2.87 -14.39 1.47
CA GLY A 220 2.26 -13.47 0.51
C GLY A 220 0.85 -13.08 0.93
N MET A 221 0.59 -11.80 1.17
CA MET A 221 -0.74 -11.31 1.51
C MET A 221 -1.08 -10.07 0.69
N ALA A 222 -2.36 -9.75 0.61
CA ALA A 222 -2.85 -8.52 -0.01
C ALA A 222 -2.49 -7.29 0.82
N ILE A 223 -2.56 -6.13 0.18
CA ILE A 223 -2.38 -4.84 0.82
C ILE A 223 -3.52 -3.93 0.39
N ARG A 224 -4.29 -3.42 1.36
CA ARG A 224 -5.23 -2.32 1.16
C ARG A 224 -4.55 -1.02 1.57
N PRO A 225 -4.19 -0.13 0.63
CA PRO A 225 -3.50 1.12 0.94
C PRO A 225 -4.33 2.12 1.73
N VAL A 226 -3.61 3.01 2.44
CA VAL A 226 -4.17 4.21 3.04
C VAL A 226 -3.39 5.45 2.63
N CYS A 227 -3.99 6.61 2.76
CA CYS A 227 -3.35 7.91 2.58
C CYS A 227 -3.90 8.94 3.59
N PRO A 228 -3.14 10.02 3.90
CA PRO A 228 -3.60 11.11 4.78
C PRO A 228 -4.85 11.82 4.29
#